data_d997598d903787a6dd4daef722f90cee
#
_entry.id   d997598d903787a6dd4daef722f90cee
#
_cell.length_a   1.000
_cell.length_b   1.000
_cell.length_c   1.000
_cell.angle_alpha   90.00
_cell.angle_beta   90.00
_cell.angle_gamma   90.00
#
_symmetry.space_group_name_H-M   'P 1'
#
loop_
_entity.id
_entity.type
_entity.pdbx_description
1 polymer ?
#
loop_
_entity_poly.entity_id
_entity_poly.type
_entity_poly.pdbx_seq_one_letter_code
_entity_poly.pdbx_strand_id
1 'polypeptide(L)'
;MRLQNQIILITGSTTGIGAAMARLFVKEGAKVILHGRNIERANALRDELGPENAAFVQGDLQDPEGPAEIAREALSCFGKIDCLVNNAAFTTRGHLQDTDVVFFDRIIAVNLRAPLQLIRHLFPALKKSEGCVVNIGSVLAHCGQANMLAYSVSKGGLMTMTRNLADSHGTDKVRFNQLNVGWTLTDNEYQVKLDDGLAENWPETLPEYAAPSGRILAPEEIAEAAVYWASKASRPITGSVLELEQYPLIGRYTNHEDK
;
A
#
# COMPACT_ATOMS: atom_id res chain seq x y z
N MET A 1 -0.94 9.06 21.11
CA MET A 1 -0.23 9.03 19.80
C MET A 1 0.45 7.68 19.65
N ARG A 2 -0.06 6.86 18.73
CA ARG A 2 0.37 5.45 18.53
C ARG A 2 1.71 5.33 17.79
N LEU A 3 2.14 6.37 17.07
CA LEU A 3 3.35 6.39 16.24
C LEU A 3 4.40 7.42 16.71
N GLN A 4 4.34 7.80 17.99
CA GLN A 4 5.20 8.84 18.55
C GLN A 4 6.69 8.61 18.23
N ASN A 5 7.34 9.62 17.65
CA ASN A 5 8.77 9.64 17.31
C ASN A 5 9.21 8.59 16.27
N GLN A 6 8.28 7.95 15.55
CA GLN A 6 8.61 7.06 14.44
C GLN A 6 8.87 7.85 13.16
N ILE A 7 9.81 7.39 12.35
CA ILE A 7 10.07 7.89 11.00
C ILE A 7 9.65 6.84 10.01
N ILE A 8 8.70 7.19 9.14
CA ILE A 8 7.99 6.24 8.27
C ILE A 8 8.08 6.69 6.81
N LEU A 9 8.68 5.85 5.96
CA LEU A 9 8.63 6.02 4.51
C LEU A 9 7.35 5.39 3.97
N ILE A 10 6.56 6.17 3.20
CA ILE A 10 5.33 5.70 2.57
C ILE A 10 5.46 5.89 1.06
N THR A 11 5.53 4.79 0.30
CA THR A 11 5.58 4.89 -1.16
C THR A 11 4.21 5.21 -1.76
N GLY A 12 4.19 6.04 -2.83
CA GLY A 12 2.92 6.46 -3.46
C GLY A 12 2.00 7.23 -2.51
N SER A 13 2.58 8.10 -1.68
CA SER A 13 1.87 8.80 -0.60
C SER A 13 1.28 10.16 -0.97
N THR A 14 1.33 10.55 -2.25
CA THR A 14 0.84 11.88 -2.68
C THR A 14 -0.67 11.92 -2.99
N THR A 15 -1.34 10.77 -3.00
CA THR A 15 -2.78 10.64 -3.29
C THR A 15 -3.38 9.41 -2.59
N GLY A 16 -4.70 9.31 -2.56
CA GLY A 16 -5.47 8.14 -2.15
C GLY A 16 -5.09 7.59 -0.77
N ILE A 17 -4.98 6.26 -0.67
CA ILE A 17 -4.65 5.55 0.58
C ILE A 17 -3.33 6.03 1.17
N GLY A 18 -2.31 6.26 0.33
CA GLY A 18 -1.00 6.73 0.80
C GLY A 18 -1.05 8.11 1.44
N ALA A 19 -1.82 9.05 0.90
CA ALA A 19 -2.02 10.38 1.47
C ALA A 19 -2.83 10.34 2.77
N ALA A 20 -3.88 9.49 2.83
CA ALA A 20 -4.64 9.28 4.06
C ALA A 20 -3.75 8.70 5.18
N MET A 21 -2.90 7.70 4.86
CA MET A 21 -1.90 7.21 5.82
C MET A 21 -0.93 8.30 6.27
N ALA A 22 -0.41 9.13 5.37
CA ALA A 22 0.52 10.19 5.73
C ALA A 22 -0.10 11.18 6.73
N ARG A 23 -1.35 11.63 6.47
CA ARG A 23 -2.09 12.53 7.37
C ARG A 23 -2.30 11.90 8.75
N LEU A 24 -2.80 10.68 8.77
CA LEU A 24 -3.08 10.01 10.04
C LEU A 24 -1.81 9.71 10.83
N PHE A 25 -0.72 9.31 10.16
CA PHE A 25 0.54 8.99 10.80
C PHE A 25 1.16 10.22 11.47
N VAL A 26 1.11 11.39 10.81
CA VAL A 26 1.53 12.65 11.44
C VAL A 26 0.64 13.01 12.63
N LYS A 27 -0.67 12.87 12.51
CA LYS A 27 -1.62 13.06 13.62
C LYS A 27 -1.33 12.13 14.81
N GLU A 28 -0.80 10.93 14.54
CA GLU A 28 -0.40 9.94 15.54
C GLU A 28 1.06 10.13 16.04
N GLY A 29 1.72 11.20 15.64
CA GLY A 29 3.03 11.62 16.17
C GLY A 29 4.24 11.10 15.41
N ALA A 30 4.06 10.52 14.22
CA ALA A 30 5.16 10.16 13.34
C ALA A 30 5.68 11.37 12.55
N LYS A 31 6.93 11.25 12.08
CA LYS A 31 7.41 11.99 10.92
C LYS A 31 7.31 11.09 9.70
N VAL A 32 6.82 11.63 8.60
CA VAL A 32 6.63 10.86 7.36
C VAL A 32 7.59 11.31 6.27
N ILE A 33 8.05 10.35 5.49
CA ILE A 33 8.77 10.61 4.25
C ILE A 33 7.82 10.22 3.13
N LEU A 34 7.33 11.25 2.45
CA LEU A 34 6.46 11.12 1.29
C LEU A 34 7.29 10.66 0.09
N HIS A 35 6.70 9.82 -0.75
CA HIS A 35 7.31 9.41 -2.00
C HIS A 35 6.28 9.43 -3.13
N GLY A 36 6.69 9.89 -4.30
CA GLY A 36 5.90 9.92 -5.51
C GLY A 36 6.63 10.56 -6.68
N ARG A 37 5.96 10.64 -7.83
CA ARG A 37 6.53 11.22 -9.06
C ARG A 37 6.13 12.69 -9.25
N ASN A 38 4.97 13.09 -8.72
CA ASN A 38 4.43 14.43 -8.87
C ASN A 38 4.89 15.35 -7.74
N ILE A 39 5.79 16.27 -8.05
CA ILE A 39 6.40 17.21 -7.10
C ILE A 39 5.37 18.19 -6.52
N GLU A 40 4.43 18.66 -7.32
CA GLU A 40 3.44 19.66 -6.91
C GLU A 40 2.52 19.08 -5.84
N ARG A 41 1.97 17.89 -6.08
CA ARG A 41 1.13 17.18 -5.10
C ARG A 41 1.90 16.84 -3.82
N ALA A 42 3.17 16.45 -3.96
CA ALA A 42 4.02 16.13 -2.83
C ALA A 42 4.30 17.36 -1.97
N ASN A 43 4.62 18.49 -2.58
CA ASN A 43 4.84 19.74 -1.88
C ASN A 43 3.57 20.23 -1.19
N ALA A 44 2.43 20.20 -1.87
CA ALA A 44 1.15 20.56 -1.27
C ALA A 44 0.84 19.73 -0.01
N LEU A 45 1.03 18.41 -0.07
CA LEU A 45 0.80 17.55 1.08
C LEU A 45 1.85 17.76 2.19
N ARG A 46 3.13 17.96 1.84
CA ARG A 46 4.17 18.28 2.82
C ARG A 46 3.87 19.58 3.55
N ASP A 47 3.44 20.62 2.83
CA ASP A 47 3.12 21.93 3.41
C ASP A 47 1.86 21.84 4.30
N GLU A 48 0.88 21.02 3.92
CA GLU A 48 -0.30 20.67 4.76
C GLU A 48 0.11 20.00 6.08
N LEU A 49 1.07 19.05 6.03
CA LEU A 49 1.50 18.27 7.20
C LEU A 49 2.52 19.00 8.10
N GLY A 50 3.10 20.08 7.60
CA GLY A 50 4.21 20.81 8.22
C GLY A 50 5.58 20.22 7.84
N PRO A 51 6.52 21.06 7.37
CA PRO A 51 7.83 20.64 6.91
C PRO A 51 8.69 19.99 8.02
N GLU A 52 8.37 20.22 9.28
CA GLU A 52 9.01 19.57 10.43
C GLU A 52 8.55 18.13 10.62
N ASN A 53 7.36 17.77 10.09
CA ASN A 53 6.75 16.45 10.20
C ASN A 53 6.84 15.64 8.91
N ALA A 54 7.05 16.28 7.75
CA ALA A 54 7.03 15.64 6.46
C ALA A 54 8.21 16.06 5.57
N ALA A 55 8.90 15.08 5.01
CA ALA A 55 9.88 15.25 3.94
C ALA A 55 9.35 14.60 2.65
N PHE A 56 9.96 14.90 1.51
CA PHE A 56 9.58 14.30 0.22
C PHE A 56 10.81 13.77 -0.51
N VAL A 57 10.70 12.58 -1.05
CA VAL A 57 11.65 11.95 -1.94
C VAL A 57 10.97 11.64 -3.27
N GLN A 58 11.52 12.17 -4.36
CA GLN A 58 11.03 11.88 -5.70
C GLN A 58 11.69 10.61 -6.24
N GLY A 59 10.96 9.77 -6.97
CA GLY A 59 11.54 8.64 -7.67
C GLY A 59 10.53 7.85 -8.49
N ASP A 60 11.05 7.04 -9.43
CA ASP A 60 10.24 6.10 -10.19
C ASP A 60 10.60 4.67 -9.78
N LEU A 61 9.62 3.95 -9.26
CA LEU A 61 9.76 2.56 -8.83
C LEU A 61 9.83 1.56 -10.00
N GLN A 62 9.57 2.02 -11.23
CA GLN A 62 9.81 1.19 -12.43
C GLN A 62 11.30 1.07 -12.75
N ASP A 63 12.05 2.16 -12.47
CA ASP A 63 13.49 2.17 -12.69
C ASP A 63 14.16 1.12 -11.80
N PRO A 64 15.01 0.23 -12.34
CA PRO A 64 15.75 -0.73 -11.54
C PRO A 64 16.61 -0.11 -10.42
N GLU A 65 17.17 1.08 -10.64
CA GLU A 65 17.98 1.80 -9.64
C GLU A 65 17.16 2.73 -8.74
N GLY A 66 15.94 3.09 -9.15
CA GLY A 66 15.07 4.02 -8.43
C GLY A 66 14.87 3.67 -6.95
N PRO A 67 14.57 2.41 -6.59
CA PRO A 67 14.42 2.02 -5.18
C PRO A 67 15.68 2.24 -4.33
N ALA A 68 16.88 2.07 -4.90
CA ALA A 68 18.14 2.32 -4.19
C ALA A 68 18.32 3.82 -3.90
N GLU A 69 18.04 4.67 -4.87
CA GLU A 69 18.10 6.12 -4.72
C GLU A 69 17.07 6.63 -3.71
N ILE A 70 15.82 6.17 -3.83
CA ILE A 70 14.74 6.50 -2.89
C ILE A 70 15.13 6.12 -1.46
N ALA A 71 15.67 4.92 -1.25
CA ALA A 71 16.09 4.47 0.07
C ALA A 71 17.20 5.33 0.66
N ARG A 72 18.21 5.68 -0.14
CA ARG A 72 19.33 6.54 0.24
C ARG A 72 18.85 7.93 0.63
N GLU A 73 18.00 8.55 -0.18
CA GLU A 73 17.46 9.88 0.08
C GLU A 73 16.53 9.88 1.30
N ALA A 74 15.68 8.86 1.44
CA ALA A 74 14.80 8.72 2.59
C ALA A 74 15.60 8.65 3.92
N LEU A 75 16.70 7.90 3.94
CA LEU A 75 17.58 7.85 5.12
C LEU A 75 18.22 9.21 5.45
N SER A 76 18.47 10.05 4.47
CA SER A 76 19.06 11.38 4.69
C SER A 76 18.07 12.38 5.27
N CYS A 77 16.75 12.20 5.09
CA CYS A 77 15.74 13.16 5.53
C CYS A 77 15.70 13.33 7.06
N PHE A 78 15.70 12.23 7.81
CA PHE A 78 15.56 12.24 9.27
C PHE A 78 16.60 11.32 9.98
N GLY A 79 17.55 10.77 9.25
CA GLY A 79 18.68 9.98 9.78
C GLY A 79 18.35 8.56 10.22
N LYS A 80 17.09 8.14 10.17
CA LYS A 80 16.64 6.76 10.48
C LYS A 80 15.34 6.42 9.74
N ILE A 81 15.00 5.15 9.71
CA ILE A 81 13.70 4.62 9.28
C ILE A 81 13.24 3.60 10.31
N ASP A 82 12.04 3.79 10.85
CA ASP A 82 11.40 2.86 11.78
C ASP A 82 10.36 1.96 11.09
N CYS A 83 9.74 2.46 10.00
CA CYS A 83 8.77 1.69 9.23
C CYS A 83 8.86 2.04 7.74
N LEU A 84 8.74 1.02 6.91
CA LEU A 84 8.50 1.15 5.47
C LEU A 84 7.07 0.71 5.15
N VAL A 85 6.30 1.59 4.50
CA VAL A 85 4.99 1.24 3.94
C VAL A 85 5.10 1.16 2.42
N ASN A 86 5.06 -0.05 1.88
CA ASN A 86 4.98 -0.30 0.45
C ASN A 86 3.53 -0.17 -0.01
N ASN A 87 3.14 1.05 -0.39
CA ASN A 87 1.78 1.36 -0.81
C ASN A 87 1.68 1.62 -2.32
N ALA A 88 2.71 2.16 -2.96
CA ALA A 88 2.69 2.43 -4.39
C ALA A 88 2.33 1.18 -5.21
N ALA A 89 1.42 1.33 -6.15
CA ALA A 89 1.02 0.26 -7.04
C ALA A 89 0.54 0.79 -8.40
N PHE A 90 0.74 -0.01 -9.43
CA PHE A 90 -0.01 0.08 -10.68
C PHE A 90 -1.21 -0.87 -10.59
N THR A 91 -2.41 -0.30 -10.83
CA THR A 91 -3.69 -0.99 -10.82
C THR A 91 -4.30 -1.09 -12.22
N THR A 92 -3.47 -0.90 -13.25
CA THR A 92 -3.91 -0.94 -14.64
C THR A 92 -4.49 -2.31 -14.97
N ARG A 93 -5.65 -2.31 -15.62
CA ARG A 93 -6.38 -3.51 -16.01
C ARG A 93 -5.80 -4.12 -17.28
N GLY A 94 -5.85 -5.43 -17.38
CA GLY A 94 -5.48 -6.21 -18.56
C GLY A 94 -5.94 -7.65 -18.43
N HIS A 95 -6.61 -8.15 -19.49
CA HIS A 95 -6.90 -9.57 -19.68
C HIS A 95 -5.67 -10.31 -20.22
N LEU A 96 -5.77 -11.61 -20.41
CA LEU A 96 -4.69 -12.42 -20.99
C LEU A 96 -4.20 -11.86 -22.35
N GLN A 97 -5.13 -11.41 -23.18
CA GLN A 97 -4.84 -10.90 -24.53
C GLN A 97 -4.10 -9.55 -24.51
N ASP A 98 -4.34 -8.73 -23.47
CA ASP A 98 -3.77 -7.38 -23.33
C ASP A 98 -2.50 -7.38 -22.47
N THR A 99 -2.18 -8.51 -21.83
CA THR A 99 -1.03 -8.63 -20.93
C THR A 99 0.17 -9.19 -21.67
N ASP A 100 0.83 -8.33 -22.46
CA ASP A 100 2.14 -8.67 -23.04
C ASP A 100 3.27 -8.60 -21.99
N VAL A 101 4.49 -8.96 -22.39
CA VAL A 101 5.66 -8.98 -21.50
C VAL A 101 5.96 -7.59 -20.94
N VAL A 102 5.83 -6.53 -21.74
CA VAL A 102 6.14 -5.16 -21.32
C VAL A 102 5.13 -4.69 -20.28
N PHE A 103 3.86 -4.96 -20.51
CA PHE A 103 2.79 -4.64 -19.55
C PHE A 103 2.96 -5.43 -18.24
N PHE A 104 3.23 -6.73 -18.34
CA PHE A 104 3.44 -7.58 -17.17
C PHE A 104 4.64 -7.11 -16.34
N ASP A 105 5.79 -6.92 -16.99
CA ASP A 105 7.03 -6.48 -16.32
C ASP A 105 6.88 -5.14 -15.64
N ARG A 106 6.14 -4.20 -16.22
CA ARG A 106 5.83 -2.90 -15.63
C ARG A 106 5.06 -3.04 -14.31
N ILE A 107 4.05 -3.89 -14.27
CA ILE A 107 3.26 -4.16 -13.06
C ILE A 107 4.14 -4.82 -11.99
N ILE A 108 4.89 -5.84 -12.37
CA ILE A 108 5.80 -6.55 -11.45
C ILE A 108 6.90 -5.64 -10.93
N ALA A 109 7.44 -4.75 -11.77
CA ALA A 109 8.48 -3.81 -11.37
C ALA A 109 8.04 -2.95 -10.17
N VAL A 110 6.84 -2.36 -10.25
CA VAL A 110 6.34 -1.45 -9.21
C VAL A 110 5.75 -2.19 -8.02
N ASN A 111 4.92 -3.22 -8.29
CA ASN A 111 4.12 -3.84 -7.24
C ASN A 111 4.87 -4.91 -6.44
N LEU A 112 5.96 -5.46 -6.97
CA LEU A 112 6.68 -6.59 -6.36
C LEU A 112 8.19 -6.36 -6.28
N ARG A 113 8.87 -6.04 -7.41
CA ARG A 113 10.31 -5.85 -7.43
C ARG A 113 10.75 -4.66 -6.59
N ALA A 114 10.10 -3.50 -6.76
CA ALA A 114 10.46 -2.30 -6.00
C ALA A 114 10.28 -2.45 -4.48
N PRO A 115 9.16 -3.02 -3.95
CA PRO A 115 9.07 -3.39 -2.55
C PRO A 115 10.24 -4.24 -2.06
N LEU A 116 10.64 -5.29 -2.79
CA LEU A 116 11.78 -6.12 -2.43
C LEU A 116 13.08 -5.31 -2.36
N GLN A 117 13.34 -4.48 -3.35
CA GLN A 117 14.56 -3.64 -3.38
C GLN A 117 14.56 -2.59 -2.27
N LEU A 118 13.44 -1.91 -2.02
CA LEU A 118 13.34 -0.96 -0.90
C LEU A 118 13.59 -1.65 0.44
N ILE A 119 12.99 -2.81 0.67
CA ILE A 119 13.23 -3.61 1.88
C ILE A 119 14.72 -3.92 1.98
N ARG A 120 15.35 -4.44 0.92
CA ARG A 120 16.78 -4.79 0.90
C ARG A 120 17.69 -3.61 1.26
N HIS A 121 17.45 -2.43 0.67
CA HIS A 121 18.26 -1.25 0.92
C HIS A 121 18.04 -0.61 2.30
N LEU A 122 16.80 -0.68 2.82
CA LEU A 122 16.44 -0.14 4.13
C LEU A 122 16.63 -1.15 5.28
N PHE A 123 16.89 -2.42 4.98
CA PHE A 123 16.95 -3.48 6.00
C PHE A 123 17.92 -3.19 7.14
N PRO A 124 19.16 -2.69 6.91
CA PRO A 124 20.06 -2.33 8.00
C PRO A 124 19.49 -1.28 8.95
N ALA A 125 18.76 -0.28 8.43
CA ALA A 125 18.12 0.75 9.24
C ALA A 125 16.91 0.18 10.02
N LEU A 126 16.07 -0.64 9.37
CA LEU A 126 14.94 -1.33 9.99
C LEU A 126 15.41 -2.28 11.10
N LYS A 127 16.50 -3.02 10.90
CA LYS A 127 17.10 -3.88 11.92
C LYS A 127 17.59 -3.05 13.12
N LYS A 128 18.27 -1.93 12.87
CA LYS A 128 18.77 -1.04 13.93
C LYS A 128 17.64 -0.45 14.78
N SER A 129 16.48 -0.18 14.19
CA SER A 129 15.31 0.39 14.88
C SER A 129 14.36 -0.67 15.47
N GLU A 130 14.64 -1.97 15.26
CA GLU A 130 13.67 -3.06 15.49
C GLU A 130 12.32 -2.74 14.84
N GLY A 131 12.38 -2.29 13.61
CA GLY A 131 11.29 -1.66 12.87
C GLY A 131 10.32 -2.63 12.22
N CYS A 132 9.61 -2.14 11.21
CA CYS A 132 8.65 -2.98 10.49
C CYS A 132 8.48 -2.57 9.02
N VAL A 133 7.92 -3.50 8.27
CA VAL A 133 7.41 -3.29 6.91
C VAL A 133 5.92 -3.58 6.90
N VAL A 134 5.15 -2.66 6.34
CA VAL A 134 3.72 -2.83 6.08
C VAL A 134 3.51 -2.82 4.56
N ASN A 135 3.14 -3.95 4.01
CA ASN A 135 2.85 -4.07 2.59
C ASN A 135 1.35 -3.84 2.34
N ILE A 136 1.01 -2.94 1.43
CA ILE A 136 -0.38 -2.75 1.00
C ILE A 136 -0.66 -3.70 -0.16
N GLY A 137 -1.28 -4.81 0.20
CA GLY A 137 -1.71 -5.87 -0.69
C GLY A 137 -3.07 -5.58 -1.32
N SER A 138 -3.75 -6.63 -1.71
CA SER A 138 -5.12 -6.61 -2.22
C SER A 138 -5.79 -7.93 -1.90
N VAL A 139 -7.10 -7.90 -1.72
CA VAL A 139 -7.92 -9.10 -1.65
C VAL A 139 -7.74 -10.00 -2.88
N LEU A 140 -7.37 -9.42 -4.02
CA LEU A 140 -7.03 -10.17 -5.24
C LEU A 140 -5.73 -10.98 -5.13
N ALA A 141 -4.99 -10.88 -4.02
CA ALA A 141 -3.84 -11.75 -3.74
C ALA A 141 -4.26 -13.22 -3.52
N HIS A 142 -5.50 -13.46 -3.10
CA HIS A 142 -6.05 -14.80 -2.85
C HIS A 142 -6.83 -15.38 -4.04
N CYS A 143 -7.41 -14.48 -4.85
CA CYS A 143 -8.23 -14.87 -5.99
C CYS A 143 -7.89 -13.96 -7.19
N GLY A 144 -7.95 -14.40 -8.37
CA GLY A 144 -7.83 -13.53 -9.54
C GLY A 144 -9.11 -12.75 -9.80
N GLN A 145 -8.99 -11.71 -10.61
CA GLN A 145 -10.11 -11.08 -11.30
C GLN A 145 -9.80 -11.03 -12.77
N ALA A 146 -10.77 -11.34 -13.63
CA ALA A 146 -10.55 -11.61 -15.06
C ALA A 146 -9.74 -10.52 -15.80
N ASN A 147 -9.97 -9.24 -15.47
CA ASN A 147 -9.29 -8.10 -16.07
C ASN A 147 -8.13 -7.53 -15.22
N MET A 148 -7.63 -8.28 -14.23
CA MET A 148 -6.57 -7.86 -13.31
C MET A 148 -5.44 -8.90 -13.22
N LEU A 149 -5.11 -9.59 -14.31
CA LEU A 149 -4.18 -10.72 -14.34
C LEU A 149 -2.82 -10.38 -13.71
N ALA A 150 -2.06 -9.45 -14.29
CA ALA A 150 -0.72 -9.10 -13.82
C ALA A 150 -0.76 -8.48 -12.40
N TYR A 151 -1.79 -7.68 -12.10
CA TYR A 151 -1.99 -7.10 -10.78
C TYR A 151 -2.19 -8.18 -9.71
N SER A 152 -3.10 -9.12 -9.93
CA SER A 152 -3.37 -10.22 -8.98
C SER A 152 -2.13 -11.08 -8.73
N VAL A 153 -1.38 -11.42 -9.80
CA VAL A 153 -0.09 -12.13 -9.69
C VAL A 153 0.89 -11.32 -8.82
N SER A 154 1.02 -10.01 -9.05
CA SER A 154 1.92 -9.16 -8.29
C SER A 154 1.56 -9.10 -6.79
N LYS A 155 0.26 -9.03 -6.47
CA LYS A 155 -0.22 -8.96 -5.08
C LYS A 155 -0.15 -10.33 -4.38
N GLY A 156 -0.35 -11.43 -5.09
CA GLY A 156 -0.08 -12.79 -4.60
C GLY A 156 1.41 -12.99 -4.29
N GLY A 157 2.30 -12.54 -5.19
CA GLY A 157 3.74 -12.56 -4.98
C GLY A 157 4.17 -11.71 -3.77
N LEU A 158 3.60 -10.52 -3.59
CA LEU A 158 3.86 -9.65 -2.45
C LEU A 158 3.43 -10.32 -1.12
N MET A 159 2.29 -11.00 -1.11
CA MET A 159 1.81 -11.75 0.05
C MET A 159 2.76 -12.90 0.43
N THR A 160 3.21 -13.66 -0.55
CA THR A 160 4.19 -14.75 -0.32
C THR A 160 5.52 -14.19 0.17
N MET A 161 6.01 -13.09 -0.44
CA MET A 161 7.24 -12.42 -0.02
C MET A 161 7.13 -11.90 1.42
N THR A 162 6.00 -11.34 1.83
CA THR A 162 5.75 -10.89 3.21
C THR A 162 5.95 -12.03 4.21
N ARG A 163 5.36 -13.19 3.95
CA ARG A 163 5.47 -14.38 4.83
C ARG A 163 6.88 -14.94 4.85
N ASN A 164 7.56 -15.00 3.70
CA ASN A 164 8.93 -15.49 3.62
C ASN A 164 9.90 -14.61 4.41
N LEU A 165 9.81 -13.27 4.26
CA LEU A 165 10.65 -12.34 4.99
C LEU A 165 10.36 -12.35 6.50
N ALA A 166 9.12 -12.53 6.89
CA ALA A 166 8.73 -12.65 8.29
C ALA A 166 9.35 -13.88 8.94
N ASP A 167 9.35 -15.03 8.26
CA ASP A 167 9.97 -16.28 8.72
C ASP A 167 11.49 -16.14 8.80
N SER A 168 12.12 -15.57 7.76
CA SER A 168 13.57 -15.47 7.64
C SER A 168 14.20 -14.49 8.64
N HIS A 169 13.48 -13.45 9.06
CA HIS A 169 14.03 -12.32 9.81
C HIS A 169 13.40 -12.11 11.20
N GLY A 170 12.74 -13.12 11.74
CA GLY A 170 12.17 -13.04 13.09
C GLY A 170 13.22 -12.74 14.19
N THR A 171 14.42 -13.32 14.07
CA THR A 171 15.54 -13.08 14.99
C THR A 171 16.15 -11.67 14.86
N ASP A 172 15.96 -11.01 13.72
CA ASP A 172 16.40 -9.63 13.48
C ASP A 172 15.45 -8.61 14.11
N LYS A 173 14.31 -9.08 14.67
CA LYS A 173 13.24 -8.27 15.26
C LYS A 173 12.60 -7.26 14.28
N VAL A 174 12.74 -7.49 12.99
CA VAL A 174 12.04 -6.74 11.93
C VAL A 174 10.75 -7.48 11.59
N ARG A 175 9.63 -6.79 11.66
CA ARG A 175 8.32 -7.37 11.41
C ARG A 175 7.88 -7.05 9.98
N PHE A 176 7.29 -8.04 9.31
CA PHE A 176 6.73 -7.91 7.97
C PHE A 176 5.26 -8.34 8.01
N ASN A 177 4.36 -7.42 7.73
CA ASN A 177 2.94 -7.70 7.70
C ASN A 177 2.29 -7.07 6.45
N GLN A 178 1.13 -7.57 6.07
CA GLN A 178 0.41 -7.13 4.88
C GLN A 178 -1.05 -6.81 5.21
N LEU A 179 -1.55 -5.73 4.60
CA LEU A 179 -2.96 -5.39 4.56
C LEU A 179 -3.47 -5.69 3.14
N ASN A 180 -4.33 -6.68 3.00
CA ASN A 180 -5.03 -6.96 1.74
C ASN A 180 -6.28 -6.07 1.67
N VAL A 181 -6.16 -5.02 0.88
CA VAL A 181 -7.18 -3.99 0.78
C VAL A 181 -8.25 -4.41 -0.23
N GLY A 182 -9.49 -4.26 0.16
CA GLY A 182 -10.67 -4.42 -0.67
C GLY A 182 -10.97 -3.20 -1.54
N TRP A 183 -12.19 -3.14 -2.01
CA TRP A 183 -12.60 -2.03 -2.88
C TRP A 183 -12.68 -0.73 -2.10
N THR A 184 -11.82 0.22 -2.46
CA THR A 184 -11.64 1.48 -1.73
C THR A 184 -11.90 2.68 -2.65
N LEU A 185 -12.75 3.62 -2.21
CA LEU A 185 -13.07 4.85 -2.92
C LEU A 185 -11.93 5.85 -2.79
N THR A 186 -11.11 5.94 -3.81
CA THR A 186 -10.11 6.99 -3.99
C THR A 186 -10.48 7.85 -5.19
N ASP A 187 -9.94 9.07 -5.29
CA ASP A 187 -10.15 9.92 -6.47
C ASP A 187 -9.78 9.21 -7.78
N ASN A 188 -8.69 8.42 -7.74
CA ASN A 188 -8.26 7.63 -8.90
C ASN A 188 -9.26 6.53 -9.24
N GLU A 189 -9.77 5.79 -8.24
CA GLU A 189 -10.78 4.74 -8.49
C GLU A 189 -12.09 5.35 -8.98
N TYR A 190 -12.48 6.50 -8.42
CA TYR A 190 -13.66 7.23 -8.89
C TYR A 190 -13.52 7.56 -10.38
N GLN A 191 -12.39 8.15 -10.79
CA GLN A 191 -12.15 8.51 -12.18
C GLN A 191 -12.09 7.27 -13.10
N VAL A 192 -11.39 6.21 -12.68
CA VAL A 192 -11.33 4.95 -13.43
C VAL A 192 -12.73 4.38 -13.71
N LYS A 193 -13.65 4.50 -12.75
CA LYS A 193 -15.03 4.05 -12.93
C LYS A 193 -15.85 4.93 -13.87
N LEU A 194 -15.61 6.23 -13.87
CA LEU A 194 -16.19 7.12 -14.89
C LEU A 194 -15.67 6.76 -16.29
N ASP A 195 -14.37 6.53 -16.42
CA ASP A 195 -13.74 6.12 -17.68
C ASP A 195 -14.25 4.75 -18.17
N ASP A 196 -14.64 3.86 -17.23
CA ASP A 196 -15.33 2.58 -17.52
C ASP A 196 -16.81 2.78 -17.95
N GLY A 197 -17.33 4.01 -17.92
CA GLY A 197 -18.69 4.35 -18.34
C GLY A 197 -19.74 4.27 -17.23
N LEU A 198 -19.36 4.23 -15.95
CA LEU A 198 -20.29 4.34 -14.85
C LEU A 198 -20.76 5.79 -14.68
N ALA A 199 -21.98 5.99 -14.15
CA ALA A 199 -22.52 7.31 -13.87
C ALA A 199 -21.76 8.00 -12.70
N GLU A 200 -21.81 9.34 -12.61
CA GLU A 200 -21.15 10.10 -11.54
C GLU A 200 -21.57 9.66 -10.13
N ASN A 201 -22.80 9.22 -9.96
CA ASN A 201 -23.31 8.74 -8.68
C ASN A 201 -23.08 7.23 -8.45
N TRP A 202 -22.19 6.60 -9.19
CA TRP A 202 -21.92 5.18 -9.06
C TRP A 202 -21.60 4.72 -7.63
N PRO A 203 -20.91 5.50 -6.77
CA PRO A 203 -20.65 5.06 -5.41
C PRO A 203 -21.91 4.88 -4.55
N GLU A 204 -23.00 5.56 -4.92
CA GLU A 204 -24.30 5.51 -4.22
C GLU A 204 -25.24 4.42 -4.78
N THR A 205 -24.88 3.82 -5.92
CA THR A 205 -25.72 2.85 -6.64
C THR A 205 -25.15 1.44 -6.66
N LEU A 206 -24.22 1.18 -5.75
CA LEU A 206 -23.56 -0.12 -5.67
C LEU A 206 -24.53 -1.21 -5.22
N PRO A 207 -24.49 -2.40 -5.85
CA PRO A 207 -25.30 -3.52 -5.42
C PRO A 207 -24.85 -4.02 -4.04
N GLU A 208 -25.78 -4.46 -3.21
CA GLU A 208 -25.55 -4.93 -1.84
C GLU A 208 -24.48 -6.04 -1.76
N TYR A 209 -24.43 -6.94 -2.75
CA TYR A 209 -23.41 -7.99 -2.79
C TYR A 209 -21.97 -7.43 -2.95
N ALA A 210 -21.80 -6.26 -3.54
CA ALA A 210 -20.48 -5.61 -3.71
C ALA A 210 -20.16 -4.66 -2.55
N ALA A 211 -21.17 -4.05 -1.95
CA ALA A 211 -21.05 -3.10 -0.85
C ALA A 211 -22.12 -3.34 0.22
N PRO A 212 -22.01 -4.40 1.04
CA PRO A 212 -23.03 -4.76 2.05
C PRO A 212 -23.36 -3.66 3.05
N SER A 213 -22.40 -2.75 3.32
CA SER A 213 -22.61 -1.59 4.20
C SER A 213 -23.23 -0.37 3.50
N GLY A 214 -23.62 -0.51 2.22
CA GLY A 214 -24.11 0.59 1.38
C GLY A 214 -23.03 1.50 0.80
N ARG A 215 -21.74 1.24 1.04
CA ARG A 215 -20.61 1.98 0.49
C ARG A 215 -19.36 1.10 0.41
N ILE A 216 -18.41 1.48 -0.40
CA ILE A 216 -17.07 0.85 -0.38
C ILE A 216 -16.17 1.50 0.68
N LEU A 217 -14.98 0.92 0.90
CA LEU A 217 -14.06 1.40 1.94
C LEU A 217 -13.55 2.81 1.64
N ALA A 218 -13.32 3.58 2.69
CA ALA A 218 -12.63 4.87 2.60
C ALA A 218 -11.12 4.70 2.83
N PRO A 219 -10.25 5.54 2.22
CA PRO A 219 -8.80 5.52 2.46
C PRO A 219 -8.41 5.63 3.93
N GLU A 220 -9.20 6.35 4.73
CA GLU A 220 -8.99 6.56 6.17
C GLU A 220 -9.15 5.26 6.97
N GLU A 221 -10.02 4.36 6.55
CA GLU A 221 -10.22 3.06 7.19
C GLU A 221 -8.98 2.16 7.01
N ILE A 222 -8.35 2.25 5.83
CA ILE A 222 -7.09 1.56 5.57
C ILE A 222 -5.95 2.17 6.39
N ALA A 223 -5.92 3.50 6.49
CA ALA A 223 -4.93 4.21 7.29
C ALA A 223 -5.00 3.83 8.78
N GLU A 224 -6.19 3.66 9.34
CA GLU A 224 -6.37 3.22 10.75
C GLU A 224 -5.78 1.83 11.00
N ALA A 225 -6.02 0.87 10.11
CA ALA A 225 -5.41 -0.45 10.21
C ALA A 225 -3.88 -0.38 10.05
N ALA A 226 -3.37 0.46 9.15
CA ALA A 226 -1.95 0.64 8.92
C ALA A 226 -1.23 1.22 10.16
N VAL A 227 -1.88 2.12 10.92
CA VAL A 227 -1.33 2.65 12.18
C VAL A 227 -1.03 1.52 13.18
N TYR A 228 -1.93 0.55 13.34
CA TYR A 228 -1.68 -0.59 14.24
C TYR A 228 -0.43 -1.37 13.81
N TRP A 229 -0.31 -1.73 12.54
CA TRP A 229 0.80 -2.53 12.03
C TRP A 229 2.13 -1.77 12.03
N ALA A 230 2.11 -0.47 11.78
CA ALA A 230 3.29 0.40 11.88
C ALA A 230 3.72 0.65 13.32
N SER A 231 2.82 0.52 14.29
CA SER A 231 3.09 0.83 15.70
C SER A 231 3.80 -0.31 16.44
N LYS A 232 4.31 0.01 17.63
CA LYS A 232 4.88 -1.00 18.55
C LYS A 232 3.80 -1.91 19.16
N ALA A 233 2.52 -1.54 19.09
CA ALA A 233 1.41 -2.33 19.63
C ALA A 233 1.21 -3.66 18.90
N SER A 234 1.66 -3.76 17.63
CA SER A 234 1.61 -5.01 16.87
C SER A 234 2.79 -5.98 17.15
N ARG A 235 3.72 -5.61 18.05
CA ARG A 235 4.82 -6.53 18.44
C ARG A 235 4.28 -7.69 19.30
N PRO A 236 4.81 -8.89 19.14
CA PRO A 236 5.87 -9.33 18.22
C PRO A 236 5.33 -9.88 16.89
N ILE A 237 4.08 -9.59 16.51
CA ILE A 237 3.37 -10.22 15.39
C ILE A 237 4.07 -9.90 14.06
N THR A 238 4.41 -10.94 13.30
CA THR A 238 5.00 -10.87 11.95
C THR A 238 4.41 -11.94 11.06
N GLY A 239 4.44 -11.76 9.74
CA GLY A 239 3.88 -12.69 8.76
C GLY A 239 2.36 -12.66 8.62
N SER A 240 1.69 -11.77 9.35
CA SER A 240 0.23 -11.63 9.28
C SER A 240 -0.19 -10.96 7.97
N VAL A 241 -1.29 -11.47 7.45
CA VAL A 241 -2.03 -10.87 6.32
C VAL A 241 -3.43 -10.60 6.83
N LEU A 242 -3.79 -9.31 6.92
CA LEU A 242 -5.11 -8.87 7.35
C LEU A 242 -5.91 -8.44 6.12
N GLU A 243 -7.10 -9.01 5.99
CA GLU A 243 -8.03 -8.64 4.93
C GLU A 243 -8.92 -7.51 5.41
N LEU A 244 -8.92 -6.42 4.65
CA LEU A 244 -9.76 -5.26 4.88
C LEU A 244 -10.82 -5.23 3.77
N GLU A 245 -11.87 -5.99 3.98
CA GLU A 245 -13.04 -6.06 3.11
C GLU A 245 -14.30 -6.27 3.94
N GLN A 246 -15.44 -5.91 3.40
CA GLN A 246 -16.74 -5.94 4.07
C GLN A 246 -17.37 -7.33 4.14
N TYR A 247 -16.75 -8.31 3.48
CA TYR A 247 -17.22 -9.68 3.40
C TYR A 247 -16.06 -10.67 3.39
N PRO A 248 -16.27 -11.92 3.81
CA PRO A 248 -15.24 -12.94 3.73
C PRO A 248 -14.93 -13.28 2.27
N LEU A 249 -13.64 -13.28 1.90
CA LEU A 249 -13.22 -13.59 0.54
C LEU A 249 -13.26 -15.07 0.22
N ILE A 250 -12.91 -15.90 1.22
CA ILE A 250 -12.87 -17.36 1.09
C ILE A 250 -14.17 -17.93 1.63
N GLY A 251 -14.82 -18.76 0.85
CA GLY A 251 -16.05 -19.43 1.25
C GLY A 251 -17.32 -18.58 1.09
N ARG A 252 -17.21 -17.40 0.48
CA ARG A 252 -18.40 -16.61 0.16
C ARG A 252 -19.21 -17.30 -0.95
N TYR A 253 -20.42 -17.68 -0.62
CA TYR A 253 -21.41 -18.17 -1.59
C TYR A 253 -22.32 -17.01 -2.01
N THR A 254 -22.20 -16.57 -3.25
CA THR A 254 -23.15 -15.60 -3.82
C THR A 254 -24.32 -16.39 -4.41
N ASN A 255 -25.48 -16.33 -3.76
CA ASN A 255 -26.71 -16.83 -4.37
C ASN A 255 -27.05 -15.97 -5.59
N HIS A 256 -26.95 -16.54 -6.77
CA HIS A 256 -27.34 -15.89 -8.04
C HIS A 256 -28.86 -15.83 -8.23
N GLU A 257 -29.64 -16.22 -7.22
CA GLU A 257 -31.12 -16.28 -7.29
C GLU A 257 -31.83 -14.96 -6.91
N ASP A 258 -31.07 -13.98 -6.37
CA ASP A 258 -31.59 -12.64 -6.07
C ASP A 258 -31.31 -11.67 -7.24
N LYS A 259 -31.84 -11.99 -8.43
CA LYS A 259 -31.93 -11.07 -9.58
C LYS A 259 -33.33 -10.59 -9.79
#